data_a35b29b534e1a6d679ff9299f7d216f0
#
_entry.id   a35b29b534e1a6d679ff9299f7d216f0
#
_cell.length_a   1.000
_cell.length_b   1.000
_cell.length_c   1.000
_cell.angle_alpha   90.00
_cell.angle_beta   90.00
_cell.angle_gamma   90.00
#
_symmetry.space_group_name_H-M   'P 1'
#
loop_
_entity.id
_entity.type
_entity.pdbx_description
1 polymer ?
#
loop_
_entity_poly.entity_id
_entity_poly.type
_entity_poly.pdbx_seq_one_letter_code
_entity_poly.pdbx_strand_id
1 'polypeptide(L)'
;MKRPWNRTNSNVYSLMTSCEKASYNMNICTYVSVVNIKPKIYLISIDKSTLTFKNLTNNPVSIVLQSLSIKNIKLVKLLGKKSGFTYNKQRALENRKLTSLWKGHNVLNDCCFLIELHKLKKIHEMHDHCIFTFEIKSFKNFNHNFLTFQCLIENKIIL
;
A
#
# COMPACT_ATOMS: atom_id res chain seq x y z
N MET A 1 -16.92 -13.56 -17.31
CA MET A 1 -16.49 -12.46 -18.23
C MET A 1 -15.52 -11.56 -17.48
N LYS A 2 -14.34 -11.29 -18.05
CA LYS A 2 -13.39 -10.34 -17.42
C LYS A 2 -13.96 -8.93 -17.53
N ARG A 3 -14.10 -8.24 -16.39
CA ARG A 3 -14.58 -6.85 -16.34
C ARG A 3 -13.55 -5.94 -17.02
N PRO A 4 -13.95 -4.96 -17.85
CA PRO A 4 -13.02 -4.09 -18.56
C PRO A 4 -12.00 -3.38 -17.67
N TRP A 5 -12.43 -2.91 -16.49
CA TRP A 5 -11.57 -2.23 -15.52
C TRP A 5 -10.57 -3.15 -14.81
N ASN A 6 -10.70 -4.48 -14.91
CA ASN A 6 -9.75 -5.47 -14.41
C ASN A 6 -8.80 -5.99 -15.50
N ARG A 7 -8.82 -5.41 -16.69
CA ARG A 7 -7.94 -5.82 -17.79
C ARG A 7 -6.57 -5.16 -17.77
N THR A 8 -6.44 -4.05 -17.09
CA THR A 8 -5.16 -3.37 -16.93
C THR A 8 -4.28 -4.15 -15.97
N ASN A 9 -3.13 -4.59 -16.45
CA ASN A 9 -2.15 -5.29 -15.61
C ASN A 9 -1.32 -4.28 -14.80
N SER A 10 -1.88 -3.80 -13.69
CA SER A 10 -1.24 -2.84 -12.82
C SER A 10 -0.36 -3.51 -11.75
N ASN A 11 0.61 -2.76 -11.24
CA ASN A 11 1.41 -3.18 -10.10
C ASN A 11 0.54 -3.27 -8.83
N VAL A 12 0.93 -4.17 -7.94
CA VAL A 12 0.34 -4.33 -6.61
C VAL A 12 1.22 -3.63 -5.59
N TYR A 13 0.60 -2.78 -4.78
CA TYR A 13 1.28 -2.02 -3.74
C TYR A 13 0.77 -2.40 -2.36
N SER A 14 1.58 -2.13 -1.35
CA SER A 14 1.15 -2.02 0.03
C SER A 14 1.35 -0.59 0.51
N LEU A 15 0.35 -0.04 1.19
CA LEU A 15 0.47 1.25 1.85
C LEU A 15 0.64 1.03 3.35
N MET A 16 1.79 1.42 3.87
CA MET A 16 2.05 1.46 5.30
C MET A 16 1.62 2.82 5.83
N THR A 17 0.85 2.82 6.89
CA THR A 17 0.41 4.01 7.62
C THR A 17 0.61 3.84 9.12
N SER A 18 1.07 4.90 9.78
CA SER A 18 1.24 4.93 11.23
C SER A 18 0.78 6.28 11.78
N CYS A 19 0.01 6.26 12.84
CA CYS A 19 -0.37 7.45 13.63
C CYS A 19 0.48 7.59 14.89
N GLU A 20 1.24 6.55 15.26
CA GLU A 20 2.12 6.50 16.43
C GLU A 20 3.43 5.79 16.07
N LYS A 21 4.54 6.19 16.72
CA LYS A 21 5.87 5.65 16.39
C LYS A 21 6.01 4.13 16.51
N ALA A 22 5.28 3.50 17.44
CA ALA A 22 5.40 2.08 17.73
C ALA A 22 4.33 1.20 17.05
N SER A 23 3.36 1.81 16.38
CA SER A 23 2.22 1.09 15.79
C SER A 23 2.08 1.44 14.31
N TYR A 24 1.88 0.44 13.47
CA TYR A 24 1.64 0.62 12.04
C TYR A 24 0.62 -0.37 11.50
N ASN A 25 0.00 0.00 10.39
CA ASN A 25 -0.86 -0.88 9.60
C ASN A 25 -0.37 -0.92 8.16
N MET A 26 -0.52 -2.04 7.51
CA MET A 26 -0.26 -2.21 6.09
C MET A 26 -1.49 -2.78 5.40
N ASN A 27 -1.81 -2.23 4.23
CA ASN A 27 -2.94 -2.69 3.43
C ASN A 27 -2.52 -2.78 1.96
N ILE A 28 -3.18 -3.65 1.19
CA ILE A 28 -2.98 -3.72 -0.27
C ILE A 28 -3.72 -2.55 -0.92
N CYS A 29 -3.09 -1.92 -1.89
CA CYS A 29 -3.72 -0.96 -2.78
C CYS A 29 -3.26 -1.17 -4.23
N THR A 30 -4.19 -1.01 -5.16
CA THR A 30 -3.96 -1.15 -6.60
C THR A 30 -4.38 0.10 -7.39
N TYR A 31 -5.19 0.95 -6.79
CA TYR A 31 -5.61 2.22 -7.37
C TYR A 31 -4.58 3.30 -7.05
N VAL A 32 -3.41 3.20 -7.70
CA VAL A 32 -2.24 4.04 -7.48
C VAL A 32 -1.77 4.60 -8.81
N SER A 33 -1.59 5.90 -8.90
CA SER A 33 -1.11 6.56 -10.12
C SER A 33 -0.27 7.78 -9.82
N VAL A 34 0.76 8.03 -10.63
CA VAL A 34 1.47 9.33 -10.65
C VAL A 34 0.67 10.30 -11.48
N VAL A 35 0.33 11.46 -10.93
CA VAL A 35 -0.59 12.42 -11.57
C VAL A 35 0.02 13.80 -11.78
N ASN A 36 1.23 14.05 -11.30
CA ASN A 36 1.93 15.32 -11.49
C ASN A 36 3.44 15.12 -11.50
N ILE A 37 4.18 15.93 -12.26
CA ILE A 37 5.62 15.78 -12.48
C ILE A 37 6.44 16.69 -11.55
N LYS A 38 6.03 17.94 -11.36
CA LYS A 38 6.72 18.94 -10.54
C LYS A 38 5.74 19.71 -9.67
N PRO A 39 5.62 19.39 -8.36
CA PRO A 39 6.24 18.25 -7.67
C PRO A 39 5.67 16.91 -8.14
N LYS A 40 6.40 15.80 -7.93
CA LYS A 40 5.85 14.46 -8.18
C LYS A 40 4.79 14.11 -7.17
N ILE A 41 3.57 13.87 -7.66
CA ILE A 41 2.39 13.58 -6.85
C ILE A 41 1.87 12.20 -7.22
N TYR A 42 1.68 11.36 -6.17
CA TYR A 42 0.88 10.15 -6.24
C TYR A 42 -0.56 10.42 -5.87
N LEU A 43 -1.48 9.86 -6.65
CA LEU A 43 -2.89 9.74 -6.33
C LEU A 43 -3.16 8.29 -5.92
N ILE A 44 -3.80 8.11 -4.76
CA ILE A 44 -4.17 6.78 -4.24
C ILE A 44 -5.63 6.83 -3.81
N SER A 45 -6.43 5.87 -4.30
CA SER A 45 -7.81 5.69 -3.87
C SER A 45 -7.87 4.60 -2.80
N ILE A 46 -8.46 4.91 -1.65
CA ILE A 46 -8.49 4.08 -0.45
C ILE A 46 -9.94 3.75 -0.07
N ASP A 47 -10.20 2.48 0.18
CA ASP A 47 -11.47 1.99 0.71
C ASP A 47 -11.72 2.56 2.12
N LYS A 48 -12.87 3.24 2.29
CA LYS A 48 -13.26 3.93 3.52
C LYS A 48 -13.51 2.99 4.71
N SER A 49 -13.74 1.71 4.46
CA SER A 49 -13.94 0.70 5.50
C SER A 49 -12.64 0.21 6.15
N THR A 50 -11.47 0.70 5.70
CA THR A 50 -10.17 0.20 6.14
C THR A 50 -9.56 1.01 7.28
N LEU A 51 -8.72 0.35 8.10
CA LEU A 51 -7.89 1.03 9.10
C LEU A 51 -6.91 2.02 8.43
N THR A 52 -6.48 1.75 7.20
CA THR A 52 -5.66 2.68 6.41
C THR A 52 -6.37 4.01 6.19
N PHE A 53 -7.65 3.99 5.83
CA PHE A 53 -8.44 5.23 5.69
C PHE A 53 -8.51 5.99 7.03
N LYS A 54 -8.82 5.29 8.12
CA LYS A 54 -8.83 5.90 9.46
C LYS A 54 -7.49 6.54 9.81
N ASN A 55 -6.37 5.85 9.55
CA ASN A 55 -5.05 6.39 9.82
C ASN A 55 -4.76 7.63 8.97
N LEU A 56 -5.10 7.63 7.68
CA LEU A 56 -4.87 8.79 6.79
C LEU A 56 -5.69 10.01 7.20
N THR A 57 -6.87 9.82 7.77
CA THR A 57 -7.73 10.92 8.26
C THR A 57 -7.40 11.37 9.69
N ASN A 58 -6.50 10.66 10.38
CA ASN A 58 -6.12 10.93 11.77
C ASN A 58 -4.66 11.39 11.92
N ASN A 59 -4.20 12.28 11.03
CA ASN A 59 -2.86 12.88 11.06
C ASN A 59 -1.72 11.84 11.18
N PRO A 60 -1.51 10.99 10.16
CA PRO A 60 -0.47 9.97 10.20
C PRO A 60 0.93 10.59 10.30
N VAL A 61 1.77 10.00 11.15
CA VAL A 61 3.16 10.41 11.31
C VAL A 61 4.10 9.74 10.30
N SER A 62 3.64 8.66 9.66
CA SER A 62 4.42 7.91 8.69
C SER A 62 3.52 7.33 7.61
N ILE A 63 3.91 7.51 6.34
CA ILE A 63 3.24 6.95 5.17
C ILE A 63 4.30 6.46 4.20
N VAL A 64 4.31 5.15 3.90
CA VAL A 64 5.21 4.57 2.93
C VAL A 64 4.45 3.73 1.91
N LEU A 65 4.57 4.09 0.63
CA LEU A 65 4.10 3.28 -0.48
C LEU A 65 5.18 2.26 -0.84
N GLN A 66 4.81 0.98 -0.87
CA GLN A 66 5.70 -0.14 -1.10
C GLN A 66 5.25 -0.89 -2.35
N SER A 67 6.06 -0.91 -3.40
CA SER A 67 5.77 -1.73 -4.58
C SER A 67 6.17 -3.18 -4.30
N LEU A 68 5.19 -4.07 -4.34
CA LEU A 68 5.42 -5.48 -4.01
C LEU A 68 6.16 -6.20 -5.14
N SER A 69 7.04 -7.12 -4.76
CA SER A 69 7.63 -8.08 -5.69
C SER A 69 6.86 -9.40 -5.69
N ILE A 70 7.18 -10.27 -6.64
CA ILE A 70 6.63 -11.65 -6.71
C ILE A 70 6.85 -12.42 -5.41
N LYS A 71 7.93 -12.16 -4.69
CA LYS A 71 8.23 -12.78 -3.38
C LYS A 71 7.18 -12.44 -2.31
N ASN A 72 6.54 -11.28 -2.44
CA ASN A 72 5.51 -10.83 -1.50
C ASN A 72 4.11 -11.41 -1.78
N ILE A 73 3.93 -12.25 -2.80
CA ILE A 73 2.61 -12.73 -3.24
C ILE A 73 1.80 -13.39 -2.10
N LYS A 74 2.46 -14.12 -1.21
CA LYS A 74 1.83 -14.79 -0.05
C LYS A 74 1.28 -13.80 0.97
N LEU A 75 1.78 -12.55 0.99
CA LEU A 75 1.33 -11.51 1.91
C LEU A 75 0.03 -10.83 1.46
N VAL A 76 -0.34 -10.94 0.19
CA VAL A 76 -1.52 -10.25 -0.36
C VAL A 76 -2.80 -10.65 0.37
N LYS A 77 -2.98 -11.94 0.69
CA LYS A 77 -4.15 -12.40 1.46
C LYS A 77 -4.16 -11.85 2.89
N LEU A 78 -3.01 -11.81 3.55
CA LEU A 78 -2.87 -11.26 4.89
C LEU A 78 -3.17 -9.76 4.92
N LEU A 79 -2.58 -9.01 4.00
CA LEU A 79 -2.66 -7.55 3.99
C LEU A 79 -3.97 -7.04 3.38
N GLY A 80 -4.53 -7.75 2.38
CA GLY A 80 -5.72 -7.31 1.63
C GLY A 80 -7.04 -7.86 2.14
N LYS A 81 -7.07 -9.13 2.62
CA LYS A 81 -8.33 -9.78 3.04
C LYS A 81 -8.60 -9.69 4.55
N LYS A 82 -7.59 -9.46 5.37
CA LYS A 82 -7.77 -9.27 6.81
C LYS A 82 -8.01 -7.80 7.13
N SER A 83 -9.03 -7.51 7.93
CA SER A 83 -9.28 -6.16 8.41
C SER A 83 -8.25 -5.76 9.48
N GLY A 84 -7.65 -4.57 9.35
CA GLY A 84 -6.75 -4.02 10.37
C GLY A 84 -7.46 -3.66 11.69
N PHE A 85 -8.79 -3.57 11.70
CA PHE A 85 -9.57 -3.35 12.92
C PHE A 85 -9.71 -4.60 13.79
N THR A 86 -9.72 -5.79 13.18
CA THR A 86 -9.98 -7.06 13.87
C THR A 86 -8.78 -7.98 13.89
N TYR A 87 -7.72 -7.67 13.12
CA TYR A 87 -6.54 -8.50 13.00
C TYR A 87 -5.27 -7.67 13.10
N ASN A 88 -4.39 -8.01 14.04
CA ASN A 88 -3.10 -7.34 14.22
C ASN A 88 -2.10 -7.78 13.14
N LYS A 89 -2.10 -7.07 12.02
CA LYS A 89 -1.19 -7.32 10.88
C LYS A 89 0.27 -7.09 11.26
N GLN A 90 0.56 -6.05 12.06
CA GLN A 90 1.90 -5.74 12.54
C GLN A 90 2.51 -6.94 13.26
N ARG A 91 1.83 -7.46 14.29
CA ARG A 91 2.29 -8.63 15.03
C ARG A 91 2.51 -9.86 14.14
N ALA A 92 1.62 -10.08 13.18
CA ALA A 92 1.75 -11.20 12.24
C ALA A 92 2.98 -11.07 11.32
N LEU A 93 3.32 -9.86 10.89
CA LEU A 93 4.50 -9.57 10.08
C LEU A 93 5.79 -9.68 10.90
N GLU A 94 5.82 -9.12 12.10
CA GLU A 94 6.98 -9.14 13.00
C GLU A 94 7.33 -10.55 13.46
N ASN A 95 6.34 -11.34 13.88
CA ASN A 95 6.56 -12.74 14.27
C ASN A 95 7.17 -13.60 13.16
N ARG A 96 6.91 -13.25 11.90
CA ARG A 96 7.47 -13.94 10.73
C ARG A 96 8.74 -13.27 10.19
N LYS A 97 9.23 -12.22 10.83
CA LYS A 97 10.42 -11.44 10.41
C LYS A 97 10.31 -10.92 8.97
N LEU A 98 9.13 -10.46 8.57
CA LEU A 98 8.82 -10.02 7.21
C LEU A 98 9.00 -8.52 7.00
N THR A 99 9.43 -7.79 8.02
CA THR A 99 9.64 -6.34 7.99
C THR A 99 11.05 -5.98 8.43
N SER A 100 11.50 -4.84 7.98
CA SER A 100 12.74 -4.19 8.36
C SER A 100 12.54 -2.69 8.55
N LEU A 101 13.55 -1.97 9.03
CA LEU A 101 13.52 -0.53 9.16
C LEU A 101 14.17 0.15 7.95
N TRP A 102 13.49 1.13 7.40
CA TRP A 102 14.02 2.05 6.40
C TRP A 102 13.69 3.48 6.81
N LYS A 103 14.70 4.28 7.09
CA LYS A 103 14.56 5.67 7.59
C LYS A 103 13.63 5.81 8.80
N GLY A 104 13.63 4.82 9.70
CA GLY A 104 12.75 4.78 10.86
C GLY A 104 11.32 4.30 10.58
N HIS A 105 10.99 3.98 9.33
CA HIS A 105 9.70 3.39 8.94
C HIS A 105 9.78 1.86 8.92
N ASN A 106 8.76 1.18 9.43
CA ASN A 106 8.61 -0.25 9.24
C ASN A 106 8.14 -0.53 7.81
N VAL A 107 8.90 -1.33 7.06
CA VAL A 107 8.64 -1.65 5.67
C VAL A 107 8.72 -3.15 5.43
N LEU A 108 8.02 -3.65 4.41
CA LEU A 108 8.10 -5.05 4.01
C LEU A 108 9.45 -5.35 3.40
N ASN A 109 9.98 -6.53 3.71
CA ASN A 109 11.13 -7.08 3.01
C ASN A 109 10.78 -7.44 1.56
N ASP A 110 11.80 -7.54 0.71
CA ASP A 110 11.68 -7.99 -0.69
C ASP A 110 10.80 -7.12 -1.62
N CYS A 111 10.47 -5.90 -1.25
CA CYS A 111 9.78 -4.97 -2.14
C CYS A 111 10.64 -4.58 -3.35
N CYS A 112 10.00 -4.18 -4.46
CA CYS A 112 10.70 -3.64 -5.64
C CYS A 112 11.25 -2.24 -5.37
N PHE A 113 10.43 -1.39 -4.74
CA PHE A 113 10.83 -0.06 -4.29
C PHE A 113 9.97 0.42 -3.11
N LEU A 114 10.49 1.41 -2.41
CA LEU A 114 9.84 2.11 -1.32
C LEU A 114 9.77 3.60 -1.64
N ILE A 115 8.66 4.24 -1.30
CA ILE A 115 8.47 5.69 -1.43
C ILE A 115 7.92 6.23 -0.12
N GLU A 116 8.68 7.11 0.53
CA GLU A 116 8.19 7.91 1.64
C GLU A 116 7.31 9.03 1.10
N LEU A 117 6.08 9.07 1.56
CA LEU A 117 5.06 10.02 1.14
C LEU A 117 4.83 11.08 2.22
N HIS A 118 4.56 12.31 1.80
CA HIS A 118 4.20 13.42 2.67
C HIS A 118 3.19 14.36 2.02
N LYS A 119 2.84 15.47 2.68
CA LYS A 119 1.87 16.46 2.20
C LYS A 119 0.56 15.82 1.74
N LEU A 120 0.04 14.93 2.57
CA LEU A 120 -1.25 14.27 2.37
C LEU A 120 -2.37 15.30 2.18
N LYS A 121 -3.16 15.12 1.13
CA LYS A 121 -4.39 15.87 0.87
C LYS A 121 -5.52 14.93 0.54
N LYS A 122 -6.66 15.06 1.22
CA LYS A 122 -7.92 14.43 0.85
C LYS A 122 -8.52 15.23 -0.30
N ILE A 123 -8.73 14.62 -1.46
CA ILE A 123 -9.18 15.30 -2.68
C ILE A 123 -10.67 15.13 -2.88
N HIS A 124 -11.15 13.88 -2.85
CA HIS A 124 -12.56 13.60 -3.12
C HIS A 124 -13.00 12.32 -2.43
N GLU A 125 -14.19 12.37 -1.85
CA GLU A 125 -14.82 11.21 -1.20
C GLU A 125 -15.95 10.70 -2.07
N MET A 126 -15.87 9.41 -2.41
CA MET A 126 -16.89 8.68 -3.16
C MET A 126 -17.72 7.79 -2.20
N HIS A 127 -18.59 6.96 -2.75
CA HIS A 127 -19.45 6.08 -1.95
C HIS A 127 -18.64 5.16 -1.02
N ASP A 128 -17.70 4.39 -1.57
CA ASP A 128 -16.91 3.39 -0.85
C ASP A 128 -15.41 3.72 -0.75
N HIS A 129 -14.91 4.62 -1.57
CA HIS A 129 -13.51 5.03 -1.62
C HIS A 129 -13.33 6.52 -1.39
N CYS A 130 -12.10 6.89 -1.06
CA CYS A 130 -11.67 8.27 -0.95
C CYS A 130 -10.33 8.46 -1.69
N ILE A 131 -10.23 9.51 -2.47
CA ILE A 131 -9.01 9.87 -3.20
C ILE A 131 -8.14 10.78 -2.33
N PHE A 132 -6.89 10.38 -2.20
CA PHE A 132 -5.84 11.15 -1.55
C PHE A 132 -4.70 11.43 -2.52
N THR A 133 -4.04 12.57 -2.35
CA THR A 133 -2.77 12.88 -3.03
C THR A 133 -1.65 13.05 -2.04
N PHE A 134 -0.44 12.73 -2.49
CA PHE A 134 0.78 12.75 -1.69
C PHE A 134 1.94 13.23 -2.55
N GLU A 135 2.84 14.04 -1.99
CA GLU A 135 4.13 14.31 -2.62
C GLU A 135 5.17 13.26 -2.21
N ILE A 136 6.13 12.99 -3.08
CA ILE A 136 7.27 12.13 -2.77
C ILE A 136 8.26 12.91 -1.92
N LYS A 137 8.63 12.37 -0.76
CA LYS A 137 9.69 12.91 0.10
C LYS A 137 11.03 12.24 -0.18
N SER A 138 11.05 10.92 -0.29
CA SER A 138 12.23 10.12 -0.62
C SER A 138 11.84 8.76 -1.18
N PHE A 139 12.77 8.06 -1.81
CA PHE A 139 12.54 6.73 -2.35
C PHE A 139 13.79 5.86 -2.33
N LYS A 140 13.60 4.54 -2.48
CA LYS A 140 14.67 3.56 -2.63
C LYS A 140 14.23 2.44 -3.57
N ASN A 141 15.05 2.13 -4.56
CA ASN A 141 14.83 1.03 -5.51
C ASN A 141 15.65 -0.20 -5.10
N PHE A 142 15.13 -1.40 -5.38
CA PHE A 142 15.79 -2.67 -5.09
C PHE A 142 15.85 -3.59 -6.32
N ASN A 143 14.69 -3.86 -6.97
CA ASN A 143 14.60 -4.78 -8.11
C ASN A 143 13.39 -4.42 -9.00
N HIS A 144 13.22 -5.16 -10.11
CA HIS A 144 12.16 -4.97 -11.09
C HIS A 144 11.21 -6.19 -11.22
N ASN A 145 11.20 -7.10 -10.24
CA ASN A 145 10.35 -8.30 -10.24
C ASN A 145 8.94 -7.96 -9.71
N PHE A 146 8.27 -7.03 -10.33
CA PHE A 146 6.99 -6.50 -9.87
C PHE A 146 5.91 -7.56 -9.73
N LEU A 147 5.21 -7.56 -8.60
CA LEU A 147 3.96 -8.26 -8.44
C LEU A 147 2.86 -7.48 -9.16
N THR A 148 2.19 -8.13 -10.11
CA THR A 148 1.15 -7.50 -10.91
C THR A 148 -0.21 -8.13 -10.63
N PHE A 149 -1.28 -7.43 -11.04
CA PHE A 149 -2.65 -7.92 -10.93
C PHE A 149 -2.84 -9.25 -11.66
N GLN A 150 -2.22 -9.41 -12.83
CA GLN A 150 -2.25 -10.68 -13.58
C GLN A 150 -1.63 -11.84 -12.79
N CYS A 151 -0.51 -11.60 -12.10
CA CYS A 151 0.10 -12.61 -11.23
C CYS A 151 -0.86 -13.07 -10.11
N LEU A 152 -1.67 -12.15 -9.57
CA LEU A 152 -2.66 -12.51 -8.53
C LEU A 152 -3.77 -13.41 -9.08
N ILE A 153 -4.23 -13.16 -10.31
CA ILE A 153 -5.24 -13.99 -10.99
C ILE A 153 -4.67 -15.38 -11.27
N GLU A 154 -3.48 -15.47 -11.86
CA GLU A 154 -2.82 -16.73 -12.22
C GLU A 154 -2.56 -17.62 -11.00
N ASN A 155 -2.23 -17.01 -9.87
CA ASN A 155 -2.01 -17.70 -8.59
C ASN A 155 -3.30 -17.85 -7.75
N LYS A 156 -4.48 -17.56 -8.31
CA LYS A 156 -5.79 -17.71 -7.65
C LYS A 156 -5.89 -16.97 -6.30
N ILE A 157 -5.22 -15.84 -6.19
CA ILE A 157 -5.30 -14.95 -5.02
C ILE A 157 -6.57 -14.10 -5.10
N ILE A 158 -6.90 -13.67 -6.31
CA ILE A 158 -8.13 -12.96 -6.67
C ILE A 158 -8.80 -13.66 -7.86
N LEU A 159 -10.11 -13.42 -8.05
CA LEU A 159 -10.92 -13.99 -9.12
C LEU A 159 -10.95 -13.08 -10.36
#